data_9b48de2fab9a7f6b3c2e9a06dfff7e0c
#
_entry.id   9b48de2fab9a7f6b3c2e9a06dfff7e0c
#
_cell.length_a   1.000
_cell.length_b   1.000
_cell.length_c   1.000
_cell.angle_alpha   90.00
_cell.angle_beta   90.00
_cell.angle_gamma   90.00
#
_symmetry.space_group_name_H-M   'P 1'
#
loop_
_entity.id
_entity.type
_entity.pdbx_description
1 polymer ?
#
loop_
_entity_poly.entity_id
_entity_poly.type
_entity_poly.pdbx_seq_one_letter_code
_entity_poly.pdbx_strand_id
1 'polypeptide(L)'
;MPKITNNDVTLSDYRALAQFRYEVRRYFTLSDQAARTAGLHPGQYRFLLLLKGLPEGMEPTISNLAERLGLRHHSTVELVDRMEKRGLIYRERSERHRSFVFVRITPKGEGILRKLVASRKLELKKAGPILVKALNTLTKKQTR
;
A
#
# COMPACT_ATOMS: atom_id res chain seq x y z
N MET A 1 -20.65 -14.79 14.55
CA MET A 1 -20.06 -13.50 14.91
C MET A 1 -20.85 -12.84 16.01
N PRO A 2 -20.20 -12.35 17.06
CA PRO A 2 -20.91 -11.57 18.07
C PRO A 2 -21.47 -10.31 17.42
N LYS A 3 -22.75 -10.02 17.68
CA LYS A 3 -23.38 -8.77 17.25
C LYS A 3 -22.92 -7.65 18.19
N ILE A 4 -22.24 -6.64 17.64
CA ILE A 4 -21.89 -5.44 18.39
C ILE A 4 -23.11 -4.52 18.36
N THR A 5 -23.65 -4.18 19.53
CA THR A 5 -24.78 -3.27 19.67
C THR A 5 -24.28 -1.85 19.97
N ASN A 6 -25.11 -0.85 19.72
CA ASN A 6 -24.76 0.55 20.03
C ASN A 6 -24.42 0.76 21.51
N ASN A 7 -24.96 -0.07 22.41
CA ASN A 7 -24.70 0.03 23.85
C ASN A 7 -23.29 -0.49 24.23
N ASP A 8 -22.61 -1.18 23.33
CA ASP A 8 -21.28 -1.72 23.58
C ASP A 8 -20.15 -0.72 23.26
N VAL A 9 -20.50 0.49 22.84
CA VAL A 9 -19.53 1.53 22.46
C VAL A 9 -19.19 2.40 23.66
N THR A 10 -17.89 2.45 23.99
CA THR A 10 -17.38 3.22 25.13
C THR A 10 -16.60 4.46 24.65
N LEU A 11 -16.32 5.39 25.57
CA LEU A 11 -15.44 6.53 25.28
C LEU A 11 -14.05 6.05 24.84
N SER A 12 -13.56 4.97 25.42
CA SER A 12 -12.29 4.35 25.02
C SER A 12 -12.30 3.92 23.56
N ASP A 13 -13.42 3.41 23.05
CA ASP A 13 -13.57 3.04 21.64
C ASP A 13 -13.48 4.26 20.72
N TYR A 14 -14.14 5.36 21.08
CA TYR A 14 -14.05 6.61 20.32
C TYR A 14 -12.61 7.11 20.26
N ARG A 15 -11.93 7.13 21.38
CA ARG A 15 -10.54 7.59 21.46
C ARG A 15 -9.59 6.71 20.65
N ALA A 16 -9.78 5.38 20.74
CA ALA A 16 -8.95 4.43 19.99
C ALA A 16 -9.14 4.57 18.48
N LEU A 17 -10.39 4.70 18.05
CA LEU A 17 -10.68 4.85 16.62
C LEU A 17 -10.17 6.18 16.07
N ALA A 18 -10.33 7.28 16.81
CA ALA A 18 -9.80 8.59 16.44
C ALA A 18 -8.27 8.56 16.37
N GLN A 19 -7.60 7.93 17.32
CA GLN A 19 -6.14 7.80 17.34
C GLN A 19 -5.66 6.95 16.16
N PHE A 20 -6.33 5.85 15.88
CA PHE A 20 -6.02 4.99 14.75
C PHE A 20 -6.08 5.77 13.44
N ARG A 21 -7.18 6.51 13.21
CA ARG A 21 -7.33 7.31 11.99
C ARG A 21 -6.25 8.39 11.86
N TYR A 22 -5.92 9.05 12.95
CA TYR A 22 -4.88 10.08 12.98
C TYR A 22 -3.52 9.50 12.58
N GLU A 23 -3.12 8.39 13.19
CA GLU A 23 -1.82 7.76 12.92
C GLU A 23 -1.75 7.18 11.49
N VAL A 24 -2.82 6.58 11.00
CA VAL A 24 -2.88 6.06 9.62
C VAL A 24 -2.76 7.21 8.62
N ARG A 25 -3.51 8.28 8.83
CA ARG A 25 -3.44 9.46 7.96
C ARG A 25 -2.04 10.08 7.95
N ARG A 26 -1.47 10.25 9.14
CA ARG A 26 -0.11 10.78 9.30
C ARG A 26 0.92 9.90 8.57
N TYR A 27 0.79 8.60 8.72
CA TYR A 27 1.67 7.65 8.04
C TYR A 27 1.60 7.82 6.51
N PHE A 28 0.41 7.88 5.94
CA PHE A 28 0.26 8.07 4.50
C PHE A 28 0.77 9.43 4.02
N THR A 29 0.54 10.49 4.78
CA THR A 29 1.08 11.82 4.46
C THR A 29 2.61 11.80 4.41
N LEU A 30 3.25 11.19 5.39
CA LEU A 30 4.71 11.06 5.43
C LEU A 30 5.23 10.16 4.31
N SER A 31 4.48 9.11 3.96
CA SER A 31 4.82 8.23 2.83
C SER A 31 4.81 8.98 1.50
N ASP A 32 3.79 9.81 1.28
CA ASP A 32 3.68 10.62 0.07
C ASP A 32 4.83 11.64 -0.02
N GLN A 33 5.17 12.28 1.10
CA GLN A 33 6.31 13.21 1.17
C GLN A 33 7.64 12.51 0.89
N ALA A 34 7.84 11.32 1.44
CA ALA A 34 9.04 10.52 1.21
C ALA A 34 9.16 10.13 -0.26
N ALA A 35 8.06 9.75 -0.91
CA ALA A 35 8.04 9.44 -2.33
C ALA A 35 8.48 10.65 -3.16
N ARG A 36 7.93 11.83 -2.89
CA ARG A 36 8.28 13.06 -3.60
C ARG A 36 9.75 13.43 -3.40
N THR A 37 10.26 13.29 -2.19
CA THR A 37 11.68 13.52 -1.89
C THR A 37 12.59 12.58 -2.68
N ALA A 38 12.14 11.34 -2.92
CA ALA A 38 12.86 10.36 -3.74
C ALA A 38 12.67 10.58 -5.25
N GLY A 39 11.94 11.62 -5.66
CA GLY A 39 11.68 11.94 -7.05
C GLY A 39 10.54 11.14 -7.68
N LEU A 40 9.69 10.52 -6.88
CA LEU A 40 8.53 9.77 -7.35
C LEU A 40 7.24 10.53 -7.07
N HIS A 41 6.29 10.42 -7.99
CA HIS A 41 4.90 10.73 -7.65
C HIS A 41 4.39 9.66 -6.68
N PRO A 42 3.58 10.02 -5.66
CA PRO A 42 3.07 9.04 -4.70
C PRO A 42 2.39 7.82 -5.32
N GLY A 43 1.66 8.00 -6.42
CA GLY A 43 1.05 6.90 -7.16
C GLY A 43 2.07 5.93 -7.74
N GLN A 44 3.24 6.43 -8.16
CA GLN A 44 4.33 5.60 -8.67
C GLN A 44 4.94 4.76 -7.55
N TYR A 45 5.13 5.33 -6.37
CA TYR A 45 5.59 4.59 -5.20
C TYR A 45 4.62 3.47 -4.83
N ARG A 46 3.33 3.79 -4.74
CA ARG A 46 2.29 2.77 -4.43
C ARG A 46 2.28 1.65 -5.45
N PHE A 47 2.45 1.98 -6.72
CA PHE A 47 2.52 0.99 -7.80
C PHE A 47 3.73 0.06 -7.63
N LEU A 48 4.91 0.62 -7.42
CA LEU A 48 6.14 -0.16 -7.22
C LEU A 48 6.04 -1.08 -5.99
N LEU A 49 5.50 -0.54 -4.91
CA LEU A 49 5.31 -1.32 -3.67
C LEU A 49 4.38 -2.49 -3.90
N LEU A 50 3.24 -2.25 -4.55
CA LEU A 50 2.30 -3.34 -4.89
C LEU A 50 2.94 -4.37 -5.81
N LEU A 51 3.62 -3.91 -6.85
CA LEU A 51 4.26 -4.79 -7.83
C LEU A 51 5.26 -5.75 -7.17
N LYS A 52 6.09 -5.22 -6.27
CA LYS A 52 7.08 -6.03 -5.56
C LYS A 52 6.44 -6.90 -4.48
N GLY A 53 5.35 -6.43 -3.88
CA GLY A 53 4.66 -7.09 -2.77
C GLY A 53 3.36 -7.79 -3.18
N LEU A 54 3.21 -8.22 -4.43
CA LEU A 54 2.04 -8.97 -4.85
C LEU A 54 1.90 -10.25 -4.02
N PRO A 55 0.65 -10.65 -3.70
CA PRO A 55 0.42 -11.95 -3.07
C PRO A 55 0.98 -13.09 -3.91
N GLU A 56 1.46 -14.11 -3.22
CA GLU A 56 1.94 -15.32 -3.89
C GLU A 56 0.87 -15.90 -4.81
N GLY A 57 1.27 -16.26 -6.03
CA GLY A 57 0.36 -16.80 -7.04
C GLY A 57 -0.39 -15.76 -7.86
N MET A 58 -0.32 -14.48 -7.49
CA MET A 58 -0.94 -13.42 -8.29
C MET A 58 0.01 -12.94 -9.38
N GLU A 59 -0.44 -12.99 -10.62
CA GLU A 59 0.35 -12.53 -11.77
C GLU A 59 0.35 -11.00 -11.88
N PRO A 60 1.49 -10.39 -12.25
CA PRO A 60 1.61 -8.93 -12.33
C PRO A 60 1.05 -8.37 -13.64
N THR A 61 -0.22 -8.63 -13.91
CA THR A 61 -0.96 -8.07 -15.05
C THR A 61 -1.49 -6.68 -14.70
N ILE A 62 -1.71 -5.86 -15.72
CA ILE A 62 -2.30 -4.52 -15.52
C ILE A 62 -3.66 -4.63 -14.83
N SER A 63 -4.47 -5.63 -15.20
CA SER A 63 -5.79 -5.83 -14.58
C SER A 63 -5.69 -6.12 -13.08
N ASN A 64 -4.80 -7.02 -12.67
CA ASN A 64 -4.60 -7.34 -11.26
C ASN A 64 -4.07 -6.15 -10.48
N LEU A 65 -3.12 -5.41 -11.06
CA LEU A 65 -2.53 -4.23 -10.44
C LEU A 65 -3.56 -3.11 -10.30
N ALA A 66 -4.36 -2.86 -11.33
CA ALA A 66 -5.42 -1.85 -11.30
C ALA A 66 -6.44 -2.15 -10.20
N GLU A 67 -6.90 -3.39 -10.11
CA GLU A 67 -7.85 -3.82 -9.09
C GLU A 67 -7.31 -3.59 -7.68
N ARG A 68 -6.09 -4.02 -7.42
CA ARG A 68 -5.44 -3.85 -6.11
C ARG A 68 -5.22 -2.40 -5.74
N LEU A 69 -4.93 -1.53 -6.71
CA LEU A 69 -4.73 -0.10 -6.48
C LEU A 69 -6.04 0.68 -6.40
N GLY A 70 -7.15 0.06 -6.78
CA GLY A 70 -8.43 0.76 -6.87
C GLY A 70 -8.46 1.79 -8.00
N LEU A 71 -7.71 1.56 -9.05
CA LEU A 71 -7.62 2.44 -10.21
C LEU A 71 -8.36 1.84 -11.41
N ARG A 72 -8.82 2.72 -12.30
CA ARG A 72 -9.37 2.30 -13.59
C ARG A 72 -8.26 1.71 -14.46
N HIS A 73 -8.62 0.79 -15.34
CA HIS A 73 -7.67 0.14 -16.23
C HIS A 73 -6.85 1.15 -17.04
N HIS A 74 -7.51 2.10 -17.71
CA HIS A 74 -6.80 3.09 -18.54
C HIS A 74 -5.89 4.01 -17.74
N SER A 75 -6.28 4.39 -16.51
CA SER A 75 -5.42 5.18 -15.62
C SER A 75 -4.16 4.40 -15.23
N THR A 76 -4.30 3.10 -15.03
CA THR A 76 -3.18 2.21 -14.73
C THR A 76 -2.25 2.07 -15.93
N VAL A 77 -2.80 1.95 -17.15
CA VAL A 77 -2.00 1.92 -18.39
C VAL A 77 -1.18 3.21 -18.53
N GLU A 78 -1.80 4.38 -18.30
CA GLU A 78 -1.08 5.66 -18.35
C GLU A 78 0.03 5.75 -17.32
N LEU A 79 -0.23 5.27 -16.11
CA LEU A 79 0.77 5.23 -15.04
C LEU A 79 1.94 4.32 -15.43
N VAL A 80 1.66 3.14 -15.98
CA VAL A 80 2.67 2.19 -16.48
C VAL A 80 3.49 2.82 -17.59
N ASP A 81 2.86 3.51 -18.54
CA ASP A 81 3.56 4.21 -19.64
C ASP A 81 4.56 5.23 -19.11
N ARG A 82 4.15 6.05 -18.14
CA ARG A 82 5.02 7.06 -17.52
C ARG A 82 6.18 6.43 -16.76
N MET A 83 5.91 5.36 -16.03
CA MET A 83 6.94 4.67 -15.24
C MET A 83 7.92 3.94 -16.13
N GLU A 84 7.46 3.36 -17.23
CA GLU A 84 8.33 2.71 -18.21
C GLU A 84 9.26 3.72 -18.87
N LYS A 85 8.76 4.90 -19.25
CA LYS A 85 9.58 5.99 -19.80
C LYS A 85 10.67 6.44 -18.83
N ARG A 86 10.40 6.38 -17.53
CA ARG A 86 11.38 6.73 -16.50
C ARG A 86 12.36 5.59 -16.19
N GLY A 87 12.18 4.43 -16.81
CA GLY A 87 13.03 3.27 -16.56
C GLY A 87 12.81 2.60 -15.21
N LEU A 88 11.64 2.77 -14.61
CA LEU A 88 11.30 2.19 -13.29
C LEU A 88 10.73 0.79 -13.42
N ILE A 89 10.04 0.52 -14.50
CA ILE A 89 9.41 -0.76 -14.84
C ILE A 89 9.57 -1.04 -16.32
N TYR A 90 9.27 -2.27 -16.71
CA TYR A 90 9.19 -2.67 -18.12
C TYR A 90 8.08 -3.68 -18.31
N ARG A 91 7.57 -3.77 -19.54
CA ARG A 91 6.58 -4.77 -19.92
C ARG A 91 7.27 -6.00 -20.46
N GLU A 92 6.75 -7.16 -20.10
CA GLU A 92 7.23 -8.45 -20.58
C GLU A 92 6.04 -9.29 -20.99
N ARG A 93 6.09 -9.86 -22.21
CA ARG A 93 5.04 -10.78 -22.66
C ARG A 93 5.19 -12.13 -21.96
N SER A 94 4.05 -12.67 -21.50
CA SER A 94 4.03 -13.99 -20.90
C SER A 94 4.35 -15.05 -21.94
N GLU A 95 5.26 -15.98 -21.61
CA GLU A 95 5.57 -17.12 -22.48
C GLU A 95 4.41 -18.11 -22.60
N ARG A 96 3.59 -18.22 -21.55
CA ARG A 96 2.43 -19.12 -21.48
C ARG A 96 1.21 -18.59 -22.24
N HIS A 97 1.01 -17.26 -22.19
CA HIS A 97 -0.16 -16.60 -22.78
C HIS A 97 0.30 -15.36 -23.53
N ARG A 98 0.43 -15.42 -24.84
CA ARG A 98 0.86 -14.30 -25.70
C ARG A 98 -0.02 -13.04 -25.54
N SER A 99 -1.26 -13.22 -25.06
CA SER A 99 -2.19 -12.11 -24.82
C SER A 99 -1.95 -11.38 -23.50
N PHE A 100 -1.17 -11.96 -22.56
CA PHE A 100 -0.89 -11.33 -21.29
C PHE A 100 0.46 -10.63 -21.28
N VAL A 101 0.44 -9.39 -20.81
CA VAL A 101 1.64 -8.59 -20.60
C VAL A 101 1.83 -8.47 -19.09
N PHE A 102 3.00 -8.87 -18.61
CA PHE A 102 3.39 -8.72 -17.23
C PHE A 102 4.20 -7.45 -17.05
N VAL A 103 4.02 -6.79 -15.91
CA VAL A 103 4.83 -5.63 -15.52
C VAL A 103 5.94 -6.11 -14.60
N ARG A 104 7.16 -5.70 -14.88
CA ARG A 104 8.34 -6.05 -14.10
C ARG A 104 9.05 -4.81 -13.60
N ILE A 105 9.60 -4.87 -12.39
CA ILE A 105 10.39 -3.77 -11.86
C ILE A 105 11.84 -3.84 -12.39
N THR A 106 12.42 -2.68 -12.72
CA THR A 106 13.82 -2.59 -13.13
C THR A 106 14.72 -2.49 -11.91
N PRO A 107 16.05 -2.73 -12.07
CA PRO A 107 17.00 -2.48 -10.97
C PRO A 107 16.95 -1.04 -10.45
N LYS A 108 16.75 -0.06 -11.31
CA LYS A 108 16.57 1.34 -10.92
C LYS A 108 15.34 1.53 -10.04
N GLY A 109 14.20 0.99 -10.48
CA GLY A 109 12.95 1.05 -9.71
C GLY A 109 13.07 0.36 -8.37
N GLU A 110 13.67 -0.82 -8.34
CA GLU A 110 13.89 -1.58 -7.11
C GLU A 110 14.81 -0.84 -6.12
N GLY A 111 15.86 -0.20 -6.62
CA GLY A 111 16.78 0.57 -5.76
C GLY A 111 16.08 1.73 -5.07
N ILE A 112 15.25 2.48 -5.79
CA ILE A 112 14.48 3.58 -5.21
C ILE A 112 13.45 3.03 -4.21
N LEU A 113 12.73 1.99 -4.59
CA LEU A 113 11.71 1.36 -3.73
C LEU A 113 12.31 0.85 -2.43
N ARG A 114 13.47 0.19 -2.49
CA ARG A 114 14.14 -0.35 -1.31
C ARG A 114 14.44 0.72 -0.27
N LYS A 115 14.96 1.88 -0.70
CA LYS A 115 15.23 3.01 0.19
C LYS A 115 13.95 3.56 0.82
N LEU A 116 12.88 3.67 0.04
CA LEU A 116 11.59 4.12 0.55
C LEU A 116 11.01 3.14 1.56
N VAL A 117 11.03 1.85 1.27
CA VAL A 117 10.53 0.83 2.20
C VAL A 117 11.32 0.84 3.51
N ALA A 118 12.65 1.00 3.44
CA ALA A 118 13.47 1.11 4.64
C ALA A 118 13.05 2.31 5.51
N SER A 119 12.81 3.46 4.89
CA SER A 119 12.34 4.66 5.61
C SER A 119 10.94 4.47 6.21
N ARG A 120 10.06 3.77 5.50
CA ARG A 120 8.70 3.48 5.99
C ARG A 120 8.73 2.51 7.17
N LYS A 121 9.61 1.52 7.15
CA LYS A 121 9.80 0.61 8.29
C LYS A 121 10.24 1.38 9.53
N LEU A 122 11.16 2.35 9.40
CA LEU A 122 11.59 3.19 10.53
C LEU A 122 10.42 4.00 11.09
N GLU A 123 9.60 4.58 10.23
CA GLU A 123 8.42 5.35 10.66
C GLU A 123 7.41 4.45 11.39
N LEU A 124 7.18 3.24 10.90
CA LEU A 124 6.27 2.28 11.56
C LEU A 124 6.79 1.77 12.89
N LYS A 125 8.10 1.75 13.12
CA LYS A 125 8.64 1.46 14.46
C LYS A 125 8.20 2.48 15.49
N LYS A 126 7.99 3.74 15.08
CA LYS A 126 7.50 4.82 15.95
C LYS A 126 5.98 4.77 16.10
N ALA A 127 5.26 4.69 14.99
CA ALA A 127 3.79 4.73 14.96
C ALA A 127 3.16 3.38 15.31
N GLY A 128 3.88 2.28 15.05
CA GLY A 128 3.36 0.92 15.22
C GLY A 128 2.80 0.61 16.60
N PRO A 129 3.52 0.89 17.70
CA PRO A 129 2.99 0.63 19.03
C PRO A 129 1.67 1.36 19.31
N ILE A 130 1.51 2.58 18.82
CA ILE A 130 0.27 3.37 18.98
C ILE A 130 -0.87 2.70 18.20
N LEU A 131 -0.61 2.28 16.97
CA LEU A 131 -1.58 1.58 16.13
C LEU A 131 -1.99 0.24 16.74
N VAL A 132 -1.05 -0.53 17.23
CA VAL A 132 -1.32 -1.82 17.88
C VAL A 132 -2.17 -1.62 19.11
N LYS A 133 -1.88 -0.63 19.95
CA LYS A 133 -2.67 -0.32 21.13
C LYS A 133 -4.12 0.04 20.77
N ALA A 134 -4.30 0.89 19.75
CA ALA A 134 -5.63 1.28 19.29
C ALA A 134 -6.41 0.08 18.77
N LEU A 135 -5.78 -0.75 17.96
CA LEU A 135 -6.40 -1.97 17.42
C LEU A 135 -6.76 -2.95 18.51
N ASN A 136 -5.91 -3.15 19.51
CA ASN A 136 -6.18 -4.03 20.64
C ASN A 136 -7.40 -3.56 21.43
N THR A 137 -7.54 -2.25 21.65
CA THR A 137 -8.72 -1.69 22.31
C THR A 137 -10.00 -1.98 21.53
N LEU A 138 -9.96 -1.78 20.20
CA LEU A 138 -11.13 -1.93 19.33
C LEU A 138 -11.51 -3.39 19.08
N THR A 139 -10.55 -4.29 19.10
CA THR A 139 -10.76 -5.72 18.83
C THR A 139 -10.83 -6.58 20.07
N LYS A 140 -10.74 -5.97 21.25
CA LYS A 140 -10.79 -6.69 22.52
C LYS A 140 -12.12 -7.40 22.69
N LYS A 141 -12.07 -8.72 22.99
CA LYS A 141 -13.27 -9.45 23.32
C LYS A 141 -13.87 -8.91 24.62
N GLN A 142 -15.17 -8.61 24.58
CA GLN A 142 -15.88 -8.23 25.80
C GLN A 142 -15.86 -9.42 26.76
N THR A 143 -15.21 -9.21 27.91
CA THR A 143 -15.32 -10.11 29.05
C THR A 143 -16.55 -9.68 29.89
N ARG A 144 -17.45 -10.59 30.02
CA ARG A 144 -18.55 -10.41 30.98
C ARG A 144 -18.01 -10.45 32.42
#